data_902c93a4ef755fb13193d08427cecca4
#
_entry.id   902c93a4ef755fb13193d08427cecca4
#
_cell.length_a   1.000
_cell.length_b   1.000
_cell.length_c   1.000
_cell.angle_alpha   90.00
_cell.angle_beta   90.00
_cell.angle_gamma   90.00
#
_symmetry.space_group_name_H-M   'P 1'
#
loop_
_entity.id
_entity.type
_entity.pdbx_description
1 polymer ?
#
loop_
_entity_poly.entity_id
_entity_poly.type
_entity_poly.pdbx_seq_one_letter_code
_entity_poly.pdbx_strand_id
1 'polypeptide(L)'
;MKAYPLVLHDAFSFPGGGERVAMALARAFNGRLWTGHLDKSPFPEGYFEKLLPLSLQAHDTAPRYLKSSKIGQMWYAFSHFPSQNPLWTIFSGSLSLLAHKRITGPKILYCHTPPRLVYDQRDFYLRQTPRLNRPAMMGLIYLYQRVYEDAVNAMDIILSNSINVQKRIKQYLSLDSVVVYPPCDTAGFAWLGQEDYYLSTARPDLLKRVDVIVKAFLKMPDKKLVVVSGGSELKRIRNMAQNADNIFIHGWVDGKRLQDLTGRSIATIYIPKEEDFGMSPVESMAAGKPVIGVAEGGLLETVKDGETGILIKSCPSPGDVVRAVMKMTPEYAKDMRMECEKRAFRFRTEVFVKKIKDIIVGFR
;
A
#
# COMPACT_ATOMS: atom_id res chain seq x y z
N MET A 1 22.70 13.89 -24.37
CA MET A 1 22.27 13.88 -22.92
C MET A 1 22.73 12.56 -22.34
N LYS A 2 23.28 12.56 -21.11
CA LYS A 2 23.61 11.28 -20.43
C LYS A 2 22.32 10.49 -20.18
N ALA A 3 22.31 9.19 -20.48
CA ALA A 3 21.21 8.31 -20.17
C ALA A 3 20.96 8.28 -18.66
N TYR A 4 19.69 8.33 -18.23
CA TYR A 4 19.27 8.39 -16.83
C TYR A 4 18.23 7.30 -16.52
N PRO A 5 18.17 6.82 -15.27
CA PRO A 5 17.10 5.98 -14.82
C PRO A 5 15.76 6.73 -14.79
N LEU A 6 14.68 6.05 -15.17
CA LEU A 6 13.33 6.62 -15.17
C LEU A 6 12.39 5.79 -14.30
N VAL A 7 11.63 6.44 -13.43
CA VAL A 7 10.55 5.83 -12.66
C VAL A 7 9.23 6.51 -13.05
N LEU A 8 8.25 5.72 -13.46
CA LEU A 8 6.91 6.18 -13.78
C LEU A 8 5.95 5.65 -12.71
N HIS A 9 5.18 6.55 -12.08
CA HIS A 9 4.19 6.20 -11.08
C HIS A 9 2.83 6.81 -11.42
N ASP A 10 1.75 6.09 -11.14
CA ASP A 10 0.41 6.50 -11.55
C ASP A 10 0.02 7.87 -10.98
N ALA A 11 0.03 8.02 -9.67
CA ALA A 11 -0.37 9.24 -9.00
C ALA A 11 0.31 9.45 -7.66
N PHE A 12 0.51 10.71 -7.30
CA PHE A 12 0.76 11.14 -5.92
C PHE A 12 -0.50 11.84 -5.41
N SER A 13 -1.35 11.10 -4.70
CA SER A 13 -2.65 11.59 -4.18
C SER A 13 -2.76 11.50 -2.66
N PHE A 14 -1.87 10.77 -2.01
CA PHE A 14 -1.75 10.65 -0.55
C PHE A 14 -0.42 9.95 -0.24
N PRO A 15 0.14 10.06 0.98
CA PRO A 15 1.40 9.41 1.36
C PRO A 15 1.20 7.90 1.59
N GLY A 16 0.89 7.16 0.53
CA GLY A 16 0.63 5.72 0.54
C GLY A 16 1.86 4.86 0.31
N GLY A 17 1.65 3.54 0.31
CA GLY A 17 2.72 2.57 0.10
C GLY A 17 3.33 2.62 -1.30
N GLY A 18 2.50 2.79 -2.34
CA GLY A 18 2.94 2.88 -3.73
C GLY A 18 3.81 4.10 -3.99
N GLU A 19 3.40 5.25 -3.48
CA GLU A 19 4.13 6.50 -3.58
C GLU A 19 5.49 6.42 -2.87
N ARG A 20 5.53 5.79 -1.68
CA ARG A 20 6.80 5.55 -0.96
C ARG A 20 7.76 4.64 -1.73
N VAL A 21 7.25 3.59 -2.38
CA VAL A 21 8.04 2.70 -3.25
C VAL A 21 8.61 3.48 -4.43
N ALA A 22 7.78 4.24 -5.15
CA ALA A 22 8.22 5.03 -6.31
C ALA A 22 9.32 6.03 -5.93
N MET A 23 9.19 6.70 -4.78
CA MET A 23 10.20 7.60 -4.25
C MET A 23 11.50 6.87 -3.86
N ALA A 24 11.39 5.72 -3.20
CA ALA A 24 12.56 4.92 -2.81
C ALA A 24 13.33 4.45 -4.05
N LEU A 25 12.64 4.01 -5.11
CA LEU A 25 13.24 3.65 -6.39
C LEU A 25 13.96 4.83 -7.02
N ALA A 26 13.28 5.97 -7.14
CA ALA A 26 13.88 7.15 -7.76
C ALA A 26 15.13 7.64 -7.00
N ARG A 27 15.09 7.67 -5.66
CA ARG A 27 16.24 8.03 -4.82
C ARG A 27 17.40 7.04 -4.94
N ALA A 28 17.11 5.73 -4.87
CA ALA A 28 18.14 4.68 -4.88
C ALA A 28 19.03 4.72 -6.13
N PHE A 29 18.49 5.23 -7.23
CA PHE A 29 19.17 5.27 -8.52
C PHE A 29 19.46 6.69 -9.04
N ASN A 30 19.18 7.71 -8.26
CA ASN A 30 19.25 9.11 -8.68
C ASN A 30 18.50 9.34 -10.01
N GLY A 31 17.34 8.70 -10.11
CA GLY A 31 16.52 8.67 -11.32
C GLY A 31 15.52 9.83 -11.39
N ARG A 32 14.97 10.05 -12.58
CA ARG A 32 13.83 10.95 -12.77
C ARG A 32 12.54 10.25 -12.38
N LEU A 33 11.64 10.96 -11.68
CA LEU A 33 10.33 10.45 -11.28
C LEU A 33 9.24 11.24 -12.00
N TRP A 34 8.38 10.53 -12.73
CA TRP A 34 7.22 11.10 -13.40
C TRP A 34 5.92 10.50 -12.86
N THR A 35 4.91 11.35 -12.75
CA THR A 35 3.57 10.95 -12.33
C THR A 35 2.50 11.50 -13.26
N GLY A 36 1.43 10.74 -13.46
CA GLY A 36 0.29 11.16 -14.27
C GLY A 36 -0.68 12.08 -13.53
N HIS A 37 -0.60 12.15 -12.20
CA HIS A 37 -1.40 13.06 -11.38
C HIS A 37 -0.64 13.40 -10.09
N LEU A 38 -0.67 14.68 -9.71
CA LEU A 38 -0.04 15.18 -8.49
C LEU A 38 -1.02 16.08 -7.71
N ASP A 39 -1.43 15.62 -6.54
CA ASP A 39 -2.13 16.41 -5.54
C ASP A 39 -1.21 16.56 -4.32
N LYS A 40 -0.72 17.77 -4.07
CA LYS A 40 0.20 18.05 -2.97
C LYS A 40 -0.51 18.22 -1.62
N SER A 41 -1.82 18.48 -1.63
CA SER A 41 -2.57 18.86 -0.44
C SER A 41 -2.57 17.84 0.70
N PRO A 42 -2.58 16.50 0.44
CA PRO A 42 -2.55 15.52 1.49
C PRO A 42 -1.16 15.24 2.07
N PHE A 43 -0.10 15.81 1.46
CA PHE A 43 1.27 15.55 1.89
C PHE A 43 1.73 16.60 2.91
N PRO A 44 2.56 16.21 3.90
CA PRO A 44 3.16 17.16 4.82
C PRO A 44 4.00 18.23 4.09
N GLU A 45 4.06 19.42 4.64
CA GLU A 45 4.95 20.47 4.17
C GLU A 45 6.40 19.96 4.09
N GLY A 46 7.12 20.32 3.04
CA GLY A 46 8.49 19.84 2.80
C GLY A 46 8.60 18.38 2.36
N TYR A 47 7.49 17.66 2.12
CA TYR A 47 7.54 16.26 1.71
C TYR A 47 8.23 16.06 0.36
N PHE A 48 7.96 16.95 -0.59
CA PHE A 48 8.53 16.89 -1.94
C PHE A 48 9.92 17.54 -2.02
N GLU A 49 10.22 18.53 -1.17
CA GLU A 49 11.55 19.15 -1.06
C GLU A 49 12.62 18.15 -0.60
N LYS A 50 12.22 17.18 0.22
CA LYS A 50 13.09 16.04 0.61
C LYS A 50 13.39 15.12 -0.58
N LEU A 51 12.72 15.29 -1.71
CA LEU A 51 12.99 14.56 -2.95
C LEU A 51 14.12 15.19 -3.79
N LEU A 52 14.59 16.39 -3.46
CA LEU A 52 15.73 17.00 -4.13
C LEU A 52 17.02 16.15 -3.91
N PRO A 53 17.81 15.88 -4.95
CA PRO A 53 17.79 16.49 -6.30
C PRO A 53 16.88 15.81 -7.33
N LEU A 54 15.92 14.97 -6.92
CA LEU A 54 15.03 14.27 -7.84
C LEU A 54 14.10 15.26 -8.55
N SER A 55 14.03 15.18 -9.88
CA SER A 55 13.03 15.91 -10.64
C SER A 55 11.71 15.12 -10.60
N LEU A 56 10.80 15.49 -9.70
CA LEU A 56 9.41 15.05 -9.80
C LEU A 56 8.73 15.89 -10.88
N GLN A 57 8.26 15.24 -11.94
CA GLN A 57 7.54 15.88 -13.02
C GLN A 57 6.11 15.32 -13.05
N ALA A 58 5.13 16.23 -13.10
CA ALA A 58 3.74 15.90 -13.33
C ALA A 58 3.36 16.34 -14.75
N HIS A 59 2.68 15.47 -15.47
CA HIS A 59 2.22 15.78 -16.82
C HIS A 59 0.82 16.42 -16.75
N ASP A 60 0.73 17.73 -16.49
CA ASP A 60 -0.54 18.47 -16.38
C ASP A 60 -1.02 19.04 -17.73
N THR A 61 -0.94 18.25 -18.80
CA THR A 61 -1.41 18.65 -20.13
C THR A 61 -2.80 18.12 -20.46
N ALA A 62 -3.50 17.52 -19.51
CA ALA A 62 -4.82 16.96 -19.73
C ALA A 62 -5.83 18.07 -20.12
N PRO A 63 -6.66 17.83 -21.16
CA PRO A 63 -7.73 18.74 -21.54
C PRO A 63 -8.66 19.07 -20.36
N ARG A 64 -9.27 20.27 -20.39
CA ARG A 64 -10.12 20.76 -19.27
C ARG A 64 -11.23 19.78 -18.87
N TYR A 65 -11.83 19.07 -19.82
CA TYR A 65 -12.89 18.09 -19.57
C TYR A 65 -12.41 16.82 -18.83
N LEU A 66 -11.11 16.52 -18.84
CA LEU A 66 -10.54 15.42 -18.08
C LEU A 66 -10.03 15.84 -16.69
N LYS A 67 -9.93 17.15 -16.42
CA LYS A 67 -9.38 17.64 -15.14
C LYS A 67 -10.19 17.26 -13.91
N SER A 68 -11.47 16.92 -14.06
CA SER A 68 -12.33 16.43 -12.98
C SER A 68 -12.11 14.95 -12.67
N SER A 69 -11.48 14.18 -13.55
CA SER A 69 -11.24 12.74 -13.41
C SER A 69 -9.76 12.44 -13.23
N LYS A 70 -9.34 12.03 -12.03
CA LYS A 70 -7.95 11.59 -11.78
C LYS A 70 -7.53 10.47 -12.74
N ILE A 71 -8.39 9.49 -12.96
CA ILE A 71 -8.12 8.37 -13.89
C ILE A 71 -7.97 8.89 -15.33
N GLY A 72 -8.84 9.82 -15.75
CA GLY A 72 -8.76 10.45 -17.07
C GLY A 72 -7.46 11.23 -17.26
N GLN A 73 -7.03 11.97 -16.25
CA GLN A 73 -5.74 12.69 -16.28
C GLN A 73 -4.56 11.72 -16.43
N MET A 74 -4.49 10.68 -15.62
CA MET A 74 -3.42 9.67 -15.70
C MET A 74 -3.42 8.94 -17.05
N TRP A 75 -4.60 8.52 -17.52
CA TRP A 75 -4.74 7.89 -18.83
C TRP A 75 -4.20 8.79 -19.94
N TYR A 76 -4.62 10.06 -19.97
CA TYR A 76 -4.14 11.02 -20.95
C TYR A 76 -2.63 11.25 -20.85
N ALA A 77 -2.13 11.51 -19.64
CA ALA A 77 -0.72 11.79 -19.39
C ALA A 77 0.20 10.67 -19.91
N PHE A 78 -0.14 9.41 -19.64
CA PHE A 78 0.71 8.28 -20.06
C PHE A 78 0.49 7.85 -21.51
N SER A 79 -0.73 7.99 -22.06
CA SER A 79 -0.99 7.73 -23.49
C SER A 79 -0.27 8.75 -24.39
N HIS A 80 -0.09 9.99 -23.91
CA HIS A 80 0.60 11.06 -24.62
C HIS A 80 2.00 11.34 -24.05
N PHE A 81 2.57 10.37 -23.34
CA PHE A 81 3.89 10.51 -22.74
C PHE A 81 4.93 10.84 -23.83
N PRO A 82 5.82 11.82 -23.62
CA PRO A 82 6.86 12.15 -24.59
C PRO A 82 7.81 10.97 -24.80
N SER A 83 8.24 10.76 -26.04
CA SER A 83 9.21 9.71 -26.34
C SER A 83 10.52 9.93 -25.56
N GLN A 84 10.97 8.89 -24.86
CA GLN A 84 12.15 8.93 -24.01
C GLN A 84 13.07 7.73 -24.31
N ASN A 85 14.37 7.99 -24.12
CA ASN A 85 15.41 6.94 -24.21
C ASN A 85 16.21 6.89 -22.91
N PRO A 86 15.63 6.39 -21.79
CA PRO A 86 16.31 6.27 -20.53
C PRO A 86 17.30 5.08 -20.52
N LEU A 87 18.14 5.04 -19.50
CA LEU A 87 19.05 3.91 -19.26
C LEU A 87 18.25 2.61 -19.00
N TRP A 88 17.16 2.73 -18.28
CA TRP A 88 16.09 1.76 -18.02
C TRP A 88 14.90 2.48 -17.38
N THR A 89 13.73 1.84 -17.42
CA THR A 89 12.51 2.39 -16.84
C THR A 89 11.89 1.40 -15.87
N ILE A 90 11.50 1.88 -14.68
CA ILE A 90 10.63 1.15 -13.76
C ILE A 90 9.23 1.77 -13.81
N PHE A 91 8.25 0.96 -14.18
CA PHE A 91 6.83 1.28 -14.09
C PHE A 91 6.32 0.83 -12.71
N SER A 92 5.88 1.78 -11.89
CA SER A 92 5.38 1.56 -10.53
C SER A 92 3.91 1.96 -10.45
N GLY A 93 3.08 1.20 -11.11
CA GLY A 93 1.65 1.44 -11.22
C GLY A 93 1.05 0.70 -12.40
N SER A 94 -0.23 0.85 -12.61
CA SER A 94 -0.95 0.15 -13.69
C SER A 94 -1.26 1.05 -14.88
N LEU A 95 -1.52 2.34 -14.67
CA LEU A 95 -1.76 3.32 -15.74
C LEU A 95 -0.46 3.87 -16.33
N SER A 96 0.61 3.94 -15.55
CA SER A 96 1.95 4.33 -16.03
C SER A 96 2.44 3.42 -17.17
N LEU A 97 1.99 2.16 -17.21
CA LEU A 97 2.28 1.23 -18.28
C LEU A 97 1.83 1.70 -19.68
N LEU A 98 0.83 2.59 -19.78
CA LEU A 98 0.40 3.15 -21.08
C LEU A 98 1.52 3.87 -21.83
N ALA A 99 2.55 4.33 -21.12
CA ALA A 99 3.72 4.98 -21.73
C ALA A 99 4.69 3.99 -22.39
N HIS A 100 4.51 2.66 -22.26
CA HIS A 100 5.50 1.66 -22.68
C HIS A 100 5.92 1.75 -24.16
N LYS A 101 4.99 2.12 -25.06
CA LYS A 101 5.26 2.30 -26.51
C LYS A 101 6.09 3.54 -26.83
N ARG A 102 6.18 4.49 -25.88
CA ARG A 102 6.92 5.75 -26.02
C ARG A 102 8.31 5.70 -25.39
N ILE A 103 8.67 4.56 -24.80
CA ILE A 103 9.93 4.37 -24.09
C ILE A 103 10.74 3.29 -24.80
N THR A 104 11.96 3.63 -25.14
CA THR A 104 12.97 2.69 -25.63
C THR A 104 13.85 2.22 -24.48
N GLY A 105 14.56 1.11 -24.67
CA GLY A 105 15.42 0.51 -23.65
C GLY A 105 14.67 -0.40 -22.66
N PRO A 106 15.38 -0.93 -21.65
CA PRO A 106 14.85 -1.92 -20.72
C PRO A 106 13.67 -1.41 -19.90
N LYS A 107 12.61 -2.23 -19.80
CA LYS A 107 11.35 -1.94 -19.12
C LYS A 107 11.11 -2.93 -17.99
N ILE A 108 10.96 -2.43 -16.79
CA ILE A 108 10.76 -3.22 -15.57
C ILE A 108 9.40 -2.82 -14.98
N LEU A 109 8.52 -3.77 -14.77
CA LEU A 109 7.31 -3.53 -13.99
C LEU A 109 7.56 -3.85 -12.52
N TYR A 110 7.38 -2.89 -11.62
CA TYR A 110 7.17 -3.16 -10.21
C TYR A 110 5.66 -3.22 -9.93
N CYS A 111 5.13 -4.42 -9.94
CA CYS A 111 3.70 -4.67 -9.79
C CYS A 111 3.30 -4.64 -8.32
N HIS A 112 2.54 -3.61 -7.92
CA HIS A 112 1.93 -3.56 -6.59
C HIS A 112 0.81 -4.58 -6.45
N THR A 113 -0.02 -4.72 -7.49
CA THR A 113 -1.02 -5.76 -7.70
C THR A 113 -1.56 -5.63 -9.13
N PRO A 114 -1.95 -6.71 -9.82
CA PRO A 114 -2.76 -6.60 -11.03
C PRO A 114 -4.05 -5.83 -10.76
N PRO A 115 -4.56 -5.01 -11.69
CA PRO A 115 -5.73 -4.15 -11.45
C PRO A 115 -6.92 -4.92 -10.89
N ARG A 116 -7.21 -4.76 -9.60
CA ARG A 116 -8.22 -5.53 -8.88
C ARG A 116 -9.63 -5.36 -9.44
N LEU A 117 -9.90 -4.18 -10.01
CA LEU A 117 -11.14 -3.89 -10.74
C LEU A 117 -11.31 -4.81 -11.97
N VAL A 118 -10.21 -5.22 -12.60
CA VAL A 118 -10.22 -6.09 -13.79
C VAL A 118 -10.35 -7.55 -13.39
N TYR A 119 -9.70 -7.98 -12.31
CA TYR A 119 -9.54 -9.39 -11.94
C TYR A 119 -10.37 -9.76 -10.69
N ASP A 120 -9.72 -9.84 -9.54
CA ASP A 120 -10.27 -10.48 -8.32
C ASP A 120 -11.40 -9.71 -7.62
N GLN A 121 -11.52 -8.40 -7.85
CA GLN A 121 -12.57 -7.57 -7.22
C GLN A 121 -13.56 -6.98 -8.24
N ARG A 122 -13.59 -7.48 -9.47
CA ARG A 122 -14.53 -7.00 -10.50
C ARG A 122 -15.96 -6.94 -9.99
N ASP A 123 -16.45 -8.03 -9.39
CA ASP A 123 -17.83 -8.10 -8.88
C ASP A 123 -18.09 -7.12 -7.74
N PHE A 124 -17.10 -6.91 -6.88
CA PHE A 124 -17.21 -5.93 -5.80
C PHE A 124 -17.44 -4.52 -6.37
N TYR A 125 -16.64 -4.09 -7.34
CA TYR A 125 -16.79 -2.77 -7.96
C TYR A 125 -18.06 -2.65 -8.80
N LEU A 126 -18.44 -3.70 -9.54
CA LEU A 126 -19.69 -3.70 -10.31
C LEU A 126 -20.93 -3.60 -9.42
N ARG A 127 -20.93 -4.22 -8.22
CA ARG A 127 -22.05 -4.08 -7.26
C ARG A 127 -22.19 -2.65 -6.74
N GLN A 128 -21.10 -1.89 -6.61
CA GLN A 128 -21.12 -0.49 -6.19
C GLN A 128 -21.52 0.46 -7.33
N THR A 129 -21.42 0.00 -8.59
CA THR A 129 -21.81 0.78 -9.76
C THR A 129 -23.33 0.75 -9.93
N PRO A 130 -24.01 1.91 -10.14
CA PRO A 130 -25.43 1.95 -10.46
C PRO A 130 -25.78 1.03 -11.63
N ARG A 131 -26.91 0.31 -11.53
CA ARG A 131 -27.28 -0.73 -12.49
C ARG A 131 -27.21 -0.29 -13.96
N LEU A 132 -27.69 0.94 -14.25
CA LEU A 132 -27.70 1.52 -15.60
C LEU A 132 -26.28 1.74 -16.16
N ASN A 133 -25.30 1.98 -15.30
CA ASN A 133 -23.92 2.27 -15.71
C ASN A 133 -23.03 1.01 -15.81
N ARG A 134 -23.54 -0.16 -15.38
CA ARG A 134 -22.76 -1.42 -15.39
C ARG A 134 -22.30 -1.85 -16.78
N PRO A 135 -23.12 -1.80 -17.85
CA PRO A 135 -22.66 -2.16 -19.18
C PRO A 135 -21.50 -1.31 -19.68
N ALA A 136 -21.58 0.01 -19.47
CA ALA A 136 -20.49 0.95 -19.81
C ALA A 136 -19.21 0.63 -18.98
N MET A 137 -19.38 0.37 -17.68
CA MET A 137 -18.27 0.00 -16.79
C MET A 137 -17.62 -1.32 -17.25
N MET A 138 -18.39 -2.32 -17.66
CA MET A 138 -17.86 -3.58 -18.20
C MET A 138 -17.06 -3.36 -19.48
N GLY A 139 -17.54 -2.51 -20.39
CA GLY A 139 -16.81 -2.13 -21.60
C GLY A 139 -15.47 -1.46 -21.29
N LEU A 140 -15.45 -0.54 -20.31
CA LEU A 140 -14.23 0.10 -19.84
C LEU A 140 -13.25 -0.88 -19.20
N ILE A 141 -13.74 -1.81 -18.37
CA ILE A 141 -12.94 -2.87 -17.76
C ILE A 141 -12.29 -3.74 -18.85
N TYR A 142 -13.06 -4.16 -19.86
CA TYR A 142 -12.56 -4.99 -20.96
C TYR A 142 -11.47 -4.25 -21.77
N LEU A 143 -11.72 -2.99 -22.14
CA LEU A 143 -10.74 -2.18 -22.85
C LEU A 143 -9.45 -2.00 -22.02
N TYR A 144 -9.61 -1.68 -20.74
CA TYR A 144 -8.47 -1.48 -19.84
C TYR A 144 -7.69 -2.79 -19.64
N GLN A 145 -8.37 -3.93 -19.51
CA GLN A 145 -7.73 -5.24 -19.40
C GLN A 145 -6.81 -5.50 -20.60
N ARG A 146 -7.31 -5.31 -21.83
CA ARG A 146 -6.53 -5.53 -23.06
C ARG A 146 -5.29 -4.64 -23.13
N VAL A 147 -5.47 -3.36 -22.83
CA VAL A 147 -4.37 -2.39 -22.86
C VAL A 147 -3.33 -2.71 -21.77
N TYR A 148 -3.78 -3.11 -20.59
CA TYR A 148 -2.92 -3.52 -19.48
C TYR A 148 -2.11 -4.77 -19.81
N GLU A 149 -2.77 -5.80 -20.34
CA GLU A 149 -2.11 -7.07 -20.73
C GLU A 149 -1.09 -6.87 -21.86
N ASP A 150 -1.41 -6.05 -22.89
CA ASP A 150 -0.47 -5.68 -23.95
C ASP A 150 0.78 -5.00 -23.36
N ALA A 151 0.57 -4.07 -22.44
CA ALA A 151 1.66 -3.34 -21.80
C ALA A 151 2.51 -4.23 -20.89
N VAL A 152 1.92 -5.12 -20.10
CA VAL A 152 2.66 -6.04 -19.21
C VAL A 152 3.48 -7.04 -20.02
N ASN A 153 2.94 -7.55 -21.13
CA ASN A 153 3.67 -8.45 -22.02
C ASN A 153 4.88 -7.78 -22.72
N ALA A 154 4.92 -6.46 -22.76
CA ALA A 154 6.05 -5.70 -23.29
C ALA A 154 7.13 -5.38 -22.23
N MET A 155 7.01 -5.89 -21.01
CA MET A 155 8.00 -5.71 -19.95
C MET A 155 9.08 -6.78 -20.03
N ASP A 156 10.33 -6.38 -19.88
CA ASP A 156 11.48 -7.31 -19.88
C ASP A 156 11.59 -8.06 -18.54
N ILE A 157 11.21 -7.39 -17.44
CA ILE A 157 11.19 -7.97 -16.09
C ILE A 157 9.92 -7.55 -15.35
N ILE A 158 9.31 -8.50 -14.66
CA ILE A 158 8.19 -8.24 -13.76
C ILE A 158 8.63 -8.54 -12.32
N LEU A 159 8.51 -7.53 -11.47
CA LEU A 159 8.74 -7.63 -10.03
C LEU A 159 7.38 -7.58 -9.31
N SER A 160 7.18 -8.46 -8.35
CA SER A 160 5.99 -8.45 -7.48
C SER A 160 6.36 -8.00 -6.06
N ASN A 161 5.49 -7.25 -5.41
CA ASN A 161 5.74 -6.76 -4.05
C ASN A 161 5.57 -7.82 -2.96
N SER A 162 5.10 -9.03 -3.32
CA SER A 162 4.84 -10.14 -2.39
C SER A 162 4.67 -11.45 -3.15
N ILE A 163 4.76 -12.58 -2.46
CA ILE A 163 4.40 -13.91 -3.01
C ILE A 163 2.90 -13.95 -3.34
N ASN A 164 2.07 -13.28 -2.54
CA ASN A 164 0.65 -13.14 -2.81
C ASN A 164 0.40 -12.48 -4.18
N VAL A 165 1.06 -11.38 -4.47
CA VAL A 165 0.95 -10.70 -5.77
C VAL A 165 1.63 -11.50 -6.88
N GLN A 166 2.74 -12.19 -6.62
CA GLN A 166 3.33 -13.13 -7.58
C GLN A 166 2.33 -14.20 -8.03
N LYS A 167 1.60 -14.81 -7.08
CA LYS A 167 0.55 -15.78 -7.39
C LYS A 167 -0.57 -15.19 -8.24
N ARG A 168 -0.99 -13.93 -7.96
CA ARG A 168 -2.00 -13.23 -8.78
C ARG A 168 -1.50 -12.95 -10.20
N ILE A 169 -0.25 -12.53 -10.37
CA ILE A 169 0.38 -12.34 -11.68
C ILE A 169 0.35 -13.66 -12.45
N LYS A 170 0.77 -14.75 -11.83
CA LYS A 170 0.74 -16.08 -12.47
C LYS A 170 -0.68 -16.52 -12.83
N GLN A 171 -1.63 -16.32 -11.93
CA GLN A 171 -3.03 -16.73 -12.10
C GLN A 171 -3.73 -15.94 -13.22
N TYR A 172 -3.57 -14.62 -13.26
CA TYR A 172 -4.35 -13.76 -14.16
C TYR A 172 -3.67 -13.44 -15.47
N LEU A 173 -2.34 -13.43 -15.48
CA LEU A 173 -1.54 -13.03 -16.63
C LEU A 173 -0.73 -14.19 -17.21
N SER A 174 -0.64 -15.33 -16.53
CA SER A 174 0.20 -16.49 -16.88
C SER A 174 1.70 -16.15 -16.96
N LEU A 175 2.14 -15.04 -16.37
CA LEU A 175 3.52 -14.57 -16.40
C LEU A 175 4.23 -14.92 -15.09
N ASP A 176 5.57 -15.02 -15.19
CA ASP A 176 6.42 -15.17 -14.02
C ASP A 176 6.89 -13.82 -13.51
N SER A 177 7.17 -13.72 -12.23
CA SER A 177 7.71 -12.51 -11.60
C SER A 177 8.69 -12.82 -10.48
N VAL A 178 9.56 -11.87 -10.17
CA VAL A 178 10.51 -11.96 -9.07
C VAL A 178 9.96 -11.20 -7.87
N VAL A 179 9.88 -11.83 -6.71
CA VAL A 179 9.40 -11.18 -5.49
C VAL A 179 10.45 -10.22 -4.96
N VAL A 180 10.10 -8.95 -4.84
CA VAL A 180 10.88 -7.90 -4.19
C VAL A 180 9.98 -7.15 -3.22
N TYR A 181 10.08 -7.47 -1.94
CA TYR A 181 9.25 -6.84 -0.90
C TYR A 181 9.47 -5.32 -0.88
N PRO A 182 8.41 -4.53 -0.66
CA PRO A 182 8.50 -3.07 -0.69
C PRO A 182 9.36 -2.53 0.46
N PRO A 183 9.98 -1.36 0.28
CA PRO A 183 10.78 -0.72 1.31
C PRO A 183 9.88 -0.21 2.43
N CYS A 184 10.11 -0.64 3.65
CA CYS A 184 9.46 -0.09 4.83
C CYS A 184 10.44 0.83 5.56
N ASP A 185 9.98 2.02 5.92
CA ASP A 185 10.74 2.93 6.76
C ASP A 185 10.70 2.42 8.21
N THR A 186 11.62 1.50 8.51
CA THR A 186 11.71 0.89 9.84
C THR A 186 12.46 1.78 10.82
N ALA A 187 13.26 2.74 10.35
CA ALA A 187 14.06 3.60 11.21
C ALA A 187 13.22 4.67 11.96
N GLY A 188 12.08 5.07 11.38
CA GLY A 188 11.18 6.02 12.01
C GLY A 188 10.31 5.43 13.13
N PHE A 189 10.24 4.09 13.24
CA PHE A 189 9.42 3.41 14.24
C PHE A 189 10.28 2.76 15.31
N ALA A 190 10.03 3.09 16.57
CA ALA A 190 10.76 2.58 17.71
C ALA A 190 9.84 2.24 18.88
N TRP A 191 10.28 1.35 19.75
CA TRP A 191 9.63 1.08 21.03
C TRP A 191 9.75 2.32 21.93
N LEU A 192 8.61 2.90 22.30
CA LEU A 192 8.53 4.07 23.19
C LEU A 192 7.86 3.74 24.55
N GLY A 193 7.82 2.49 24.92
CA GLY A 193 7.09 2.00 26.09
C GLY A 193 5.81 1.27 25.69
N GLN A 194 4.88 1.13 26.64
CA GLN A 194 3.60 0.50 26.40
C GLN A 194 2.54 1.17 27.29
N GLU A 195 1.60 1.83 26.63
CA GLU A 195 0.41 2.40 27.24
C GLU A 195 -0.78 1.43 27.05
N ASP A 196 -1.86 1.67 27.77
CA ASP A 196 -3.02 0.79 27.81
C ASP A 196 -3.99 1.05 26.66
N TYR A 197 -3.56 0.78 25.41
CA TYR A 197 -4.45 0.82 24.23
C TYR A 197 -3.93 -0.06 23.08
N TYR A 198 -4.86 -0.52 22.26
CA TYR A 198 -4.62 -1.12 20.94
C TYR A 198 -4.77 -0.08 19.86
N LEU A 199 -4.02 -0.20 18.77
CA LEU A 199 -4.00 0.79 17.70
C LEU A 199 -4.46 0.18 16.36
N SER A 200 -5.38 0.84 15.66
CA SER A 200 -5.68 0.56 14.25
C SER A 200 -5.17 1.68 13.36
N THR A 201 -4.26 1.37 12.44
CA THR A 201 -3.67 2.30 11.48
C THR A 201 -4.29 2.17 10.08
N ALA A 202 -5.23 1.24 9.91
CA ALA A 202 -5.90 1.02 8.64
C ALA A 202 -6.80 2.20 8.26
N ARG A 203 -6.76 2.60 6.98
CA ARG A 203 -7.75 3.58 6.48
C ARG A 203 -9.16 3.02 6.66
N PRO A 204 -10.10 3.80 7.20
CA PRO A 204 -11.51 3.40 7.28
C PRO A 204 -12.16 3.34 5.89
N ASP A 205 -11.84 2.30 5.13
CA ASP A 205 -12.43 1.92 3.85
C ASP A 205 -13.06 0.53 3.98
N LEU A 206 -14.05 0.19 3.16
CA LEU A 206 -14.81 -1.06 3.27
C LEU A 206 -13.93 -2.32 3.32
N LEU A 207 -12.84 -2.35 2.53
CA LEU A 207 -11.94 -3.50 2.46
C LEU A 207 -10.96 -3.58 3.64
N LYS A 208 -10.85 -2.54 4.46
CA LYS A 208 -9.96 -2.52 5.64
C LYS A 208 -10.63 -2.99 6.93
N ARG A 209 -11.94 -3.22 6.91
CA ARG A 209 -12.72 -3.85 8.00
C ARG A 209 -12.55 -3.16 9.37
N VAL A 210 -12.33 -1.84 9.40
CA VAL A 210 -12.20 -1.07 10.66
C VAL A 210 -13.49 -1.14 11.46
N ASP A 211 -14.64 -1.26 10.81
CA ASP A 211 -15.94 -1.46 11.46
C ASP A 211 -16.01 -2.77 12.27
N VAL A 212 -15.37 -3.84 11.83
CA VAL A 212 -15.29 -5.10 12.57
C VAL A 212 -14.47 -4.92 13.84
N ILE A 213 -13.36 -4.15 13.78
CA ILE A 213 -12.52 -3.81 14.94
C ILE A 213 -13.34 -2.99 15.95
N VAL A 214 -14.00 -1.92 15.50
CA VAL A 214 -14.85 -1.07 16.37
C VAL A 214 -15.96 -1.88 17.02
N LYS A 215 -16.68 -2.72 16.25
CA LYS A 215 -17.72 -3.61 16.80
C LYS A 215 -17.19 -4.59 17.86
N ALA A 216 -15.93 -4.99 17.76
CA ALA A 216 -15.29 -5.83 18.77
C ALA A 216 -15.04 -5.05 20.08
N PHE A 217 -14.50 -3.83 19.98
CA PHE A 217 -14.19 -3.00 21.15
C PHE A 217 -15.44 -2.44 21.85
N LEU A 218 -16.55 -2.27 21.16
CA LEU A 218 -17.86 -2.01 21.79
C LEU A 218 -18.30 -3.14 22.75
N LYS A 219 -17.74 -4.35 22.60
CA LYS A 219 -18.01 -5.49 23.49
C LYS A 219 -16.97 -5.65 24.61
N MET A 220 -15.95 -4.80 24.64
CA MET A 220 -14.83 -4.84 25.59
C MET A 220 -14.60 -3.43 26.17
N PRO A 221 -15.51 -2.92 27.03
CA PRO A 221 -15.42 -1.56 27.54
C PRO A 221 -14.18 -1.30 28.41
N ASP A 222 -13.56 -2.36 28.93
CA ASP A 222 -12.31 -2.34 29.68
C ASP A 222 -11.03 -2.25 28.80
N LYS A 223 -11.17 -2.37 27.47
CA LYS A 223 -10.05 -2.27 26.52
C LYS A 223 -10.15 -1.01 25.69
N LYS A 224 -9.05 -0.27 25.56
CA LYS A 224 -9.01 0.97 24.79
C LYS A 224 -8.56 0.73 23.35
N LEU A 225 -9.25 1.34 22.39
CA LEU A 225 -8.91 1.36 20.97
C LEU A 225 -8.62 2.78 20.51
N VAL A 226 -7.49 2.96 19.87
CA VAL A 226 -7.16 4.17 19.11
C VAL A 226 -7.24 3.84 17.63
N VAL A 227 -8.00 4.64 16.86
CA VAL A 227 -8.11 4.52 15.40
C VAL A 227 -7.54 5.78 14.79
N VAL A 228 -6.52 5.61 13.93
CA VAL A 228 -5.91 6.71 13.17
C VAL A 228 -6.10 6.47 11.68
N SER A 229 -5.93 7.52 10.88
CA SER A 229 -6.11 7.58 9.43
C SER A 229 -7.51 8.07 9.00
N GLY A 230 -7.56 8.64 7.79
CA GLY A 230 -8.78 9.05 7.11
C GLY A 230 -9.22 8.02 6.06
N GLY A 231 -10.49 8.01 5.68
CA GLY A 231 -11.03 7.12 4.67
C GLY A 231 -12.51 7.38 4.41
N SER A 232 -13.06 6.74 3.39
CA SER A 232 -14.45 6.94 2.96
C SER A 232 -15.49 6.59 4.03
N GLU A 233 -15.16 5.66 4.92
CA GLU A 233 -16.03 5.17 5.99
C GLU A 233 -15.86 5.91 7.33
N LEU A 234 -14.96 6.92 7.41
CA LEU A 234 -14.61 7.57 8.67
C LEU A 234 -15.84 8.11 9.43
N LYS A 235 -16.77 8.75 8.71
CA LYS A 235 -18.01 9.27 9.32
C LYS A 235 -18.86 8.15 9.91
N ARG A 236 -19.02 7.03 9.20
CA ARG A 236 -19.76 5.86 9.67
C ARG A 236 -19.11 5.25 10.91
N ILE A 237 -17.78 5.12 10.90
CA ILE A 237 -17.02 4.60 12.03
C ILE A 237 -17.15 5.49 13.27
N ARG A 238 -17.09 6.82 13.12
CA ARG A 238 -17.33 7.77 14.22
C ARG A 238 -18.73 7.63 14.82
N ASN A 239 -19.75 7.53 13.96
CA ASN A 239 -21.13 7.34 14.42
C ASN A 239 -21.32 6.02 15.19
N MET A 240 -20.61 4.94 14.78
CA MET A 240 -20.67 3.66 15.50
C MET A 240 -20.07 3.75 16.91
N ALA A 241 -19.05 4.58 17.11
CA ALA A 241 -18.32 4.71 18.37
C ALA A 241 -18.79 5.90 19.23
N GLN A 242 -19.84 6.66 18.83
CA GLN A 242 -20.20 7.94 19.43
C GLN A 242 -20.52 7.89 20.95
N ASN A 243 -20.96 6.72 21.45
CA ASN A 243 -21.32 6.51 22.85
C ASN A 243 -20.32 5.57 23.57
N ALA A 244 -19.11 5.41 23.04
CA ALA A 244 -18.12 4.51 23.59
C ALA A 244 -16.94 5.30 24.18
N ASP A 245 -16.76 5.25 25.49
CA ASP A 245 -15.69 5.96 26.20
C ASP A 245 -14.31 5.32 26.01
N ASN A 246 -14.26 4.11 25.47
CA ASN A 246 -13.05 3.33 25.25
C ASN A 246 -12.54 3.35 23.80
N ILE A 247 -13.19 4.09 22.88
CA ILE A 247 -12.81 4.13 21.45
C ILE A 247 -12.51 5.56 21.01
N PHE A 248 -11.24 5.82 20.63
CA PHE A 248 -10.75 7.13 20.25
C PHE A 248 -10.46 7.19 18.75
N ILE A 249 -11.17 8.01 17.99
CA ILE A 249 -11.04 8.12 16.53
C ILE A 249 -10.45 9.48 16.18
N HIS A 250 -9.12 9.52 16.01
CA HIS A 250 -8.40 10.76 15.69
C HIS A 250 -8.56 11.20 14.23
N GLY A 251 -8.82 10.26 13.31
CA GLY A 251 -8.74 10.55 11.88
C GLY A 251 -7.29 10.63 11.41
N TRP A 252 -7.01 11.54 10.49
CA TRP A 252 -5.66 11.70 9.92
C TRP A 252 -4.71 12.30 10.96
N VAL A 253 -3.53 11.68 11.10
CA VAL A 253 -2.44 12.16 11.96
C VAL A 253 -1.15 12.27 11.15
N ASP A 254 -0.24 13.15 11.57
CA ASP A 254 1.08 13.25 10.94
C ASP A 254 1.99 12.06 11.26
N GLY A 255 3.12 11.98 10.54
CA GLY A 255 4.04 10.86 10.68
C GLY A 255 4.64 10.70 12.07
N LYS A 256 4.95 11.81 12.76
CA LYS A 256 5.50 11.77 14.13
C LYS A 256 4.47 11.26 15.13
N ARG A 257 3.22 11.72 15.01
CA ARG A 257 2.13 11.26 15.87
C ARG A 257 1.79 9.80 15.61
N LEU A 258 1.84 9.35 14.34
CA LEU A 258 1.67 7.93 13.99
C LEU A 258 2.77 7.07 14.62
N GLN A 259 4.03 7.49 14.54
CA GLN A 259 5.18 6.80 15.14
C GLN A 259 5.05 6.73 16.66
N ASP A 260 4.69 7.83 17.32
CA ASP A 260 4.47 7.89 18.77
C ASP A 260 3.35 6.94 19.20
N LEU A 261 2.16 7.04 18.57
CA LEU A 261 1.04 6.16 18.88
C LEU A 261 1.36 4.69 18.62
N THR A 262 2.09 4.37 17.55
CA THR A 262 2.52 3.00 17.27
C THR A 262 3.50 2.52 18.34
N GLY A 263 4.53 3.33 18.66
CA GLY A 263 5.57 2.97 19.62
C GLY A 263 5.09 2.77 21.06
N ARG A 264 3.92 3.32 21.43
CA ARG A 264 3.34 3.23 22.78
C ARG A 264 2.17 2.25 22.89
N SER A 265 1.62 1.76 21.78
CA SER A 265 0.49 0.81 21.83
C SER A 265 0.87 -0.52 22.47
N ILE A 266 -0.11 -1.32 22.91
CA ILE A 266 0.08 -2.74 23.26
C ILE A 266 0.40 -3.53 22.00
N ALA A 267 -0.46 -3.43 21.01
CA ALA A 267 -0.37 -4.10 19.73
C ALA A 267 -1.14 -3.29 18.67
N THR A 268 -0.87 -3.56 17.38
CA THR A 268 -1.71 -3.01 16.31
C THR A 268 -2.71 -4.06 15.82
N ILE A 269 -3.86 -3.59 15.31
CA ILE A 269 -4.90 -4.44 14.74
C ILE A 269 -5.08 -4.05 13.27
N TYR A 270 -4.77 -4.99 12.37
CA TYR A 270 -4.80 -4.78 10.93
C TYR A 270 -5.38 -6.01 10.22
N ILE A 271 -6.67 -5.94 9.84
CA ILE A 271 -7.44 -7.08 9.32
C ILE A 271 -8.07 -6.81 7.94
N PRO A 272 -7.32 -6.26 6.97
CA PRO A 272 -7.85 -5.94 5.65
C PRO A 272 -8.25 -7.20 4.89
N LYS A 273 -9.15 -7.04 3.89
CA LYS A 273 -9.48 -8.11 2.96
C LYS A 273 -8.41 -8.20 1.87
N GLU A 274 -7.76 -9.35 1.76
CA GLU A 274 -6.83 -9.66 0.66
C GLU A 274 -5.75 -8.58 0.45
N GLU A 275 -5.06 -8.19 1.52
CA GLU A 275 -3.96 -7.22 1.44
C GLU A 275 -2.84 -7.71 0.52
N ASP A 276 -2.27 -6.81 -0.26
CA ASP A 276 -1.21 -7.18 -1.20
C ASP A 276 0.11 -7.53 -0.50
N PHE A 277 0.52 -6.73 0.48
CA PHE A 277 1.71 -6.97 1.31
C PHE A 277 1.48 -6.63 2.79
N GLY A 278 1.05 -5.40 3.10
CA GLY A 278 0.83 -4.93 4.46
C GLY A 278 2.05 -4.21 5.04
N MET A 279 2.30 -2.98 4.62
CA MET A 279 3.40 -2.16 5.17
C MET A 279 3.15 -1.76 6.62
N SER A 280 1.90 -1.43 6.99
CA SER A 280 1.56 -1.05 8.38
C SER A 280 1.87 -2.12 9.42
N PRO A 281 1.63 -3.42 9.20
CA PRO A 281 2.16 -4.50 10.04
C PRO A 281 3.68 -4.46 10.22
N VAL A 282 4.44 -4.19 9.17
CA VAL A 282 5.90 -4.09 9.27
C VAL A 282 6.33 -2.88 10.10
N GLU A 283 5.67 -1.74 9.94
CA GLU A 283 5.89 -0.52 10.74
C GLU A 283 5.58 -0.77 12.22
N SER A 284 4.51 -1.51 12.52
CA SER A 284 4.19 -1.95 13.86
C SER A 284 5.30 -2.81 14.47
N MET A 285 5.72 -3.84 13.74
CA MET A 285 6.80 -4.72 14.18
C MET A 285 8.14 -3.99 14.32
N ALA A 286 8.42 -2.98 13.51
CA ALA A 286 9.60 -2.13 13.65
C ALA A 286 9.60 -1.36 14.99
N ALA A 287 8.41 -0.97 15.48
CA ALA A 287 8.23 -0.40 16.82
C ALA A 287 8.23 -1.46 17.93
N GLY A 288 8.56 -2.71 17.64
CA GLY A 288 8.50 -3.81 18.60
C GLY A 288 7.08 -4.20 19.00
N LYS A 289 6.06 -3.82 18.21
CA LYS A 289 4.65 -4.07 18.52
C LYS A 289 4.10 -5.21 17.69
N PRO A 290 3.56 -6.26 18.33
CA PRO A 290 2.93 -7.35 17.61
C PRO A 290 1.66 -6.92 16.90
N VAL A 291 1.24 -7.73 15.93
CA VAL A 291 0.09 -7.43 15.07
C VAL A 291 -1.01 -8.46 15.29
N ILE A 292 -2.22 -8.02 15.59
CA ILE A 292 -3.41 -8.82 15.41
C ILE A 292 -3.83 -8.66 13.94
N GLY A 293 -3.53 -9.65 13.13
CA GLY A 293 -3.76 -9.65 11.68
C GLY A 293 -4.79 -10.70 11.27
N VAL A 294 -5.06 -10.77 9.97
CA VAL A 294 -5.94 -11.78 9.36
C VAL A 294 -5.10 -12.75 8.52
N ALA A 295 -5.43 -14.03 8.55
CA ALA A 295 -4.76 -15.07 7.77
C ALA A 295 -5.15 -15.03 6.29
N GLU A 296 -4.94 -13.89 5.64
CA GLU A 296 -5.20 -13.65 4.20
C GLU A 296 -4.11 -12.79 3.57
N GLY A 297 -3.90 -13.00 2.27
CA GLY A 297 -3.04 -12.16 1.45
C GLY A 297 -1.62 -12.04 1.95
N GLY A 298 -1.05 -10.86 1.79
CA GLY A 298 0.34 -10.57 2.17
C GLY A 298 0.62 -10.57 3.67
N LEU A 299 -0.41 -10.60 4.54
CA LEU A 299 -0.20 -10.71 5.97
C LEU A 299 0.41 -12.07 6.36
N LEU A 300 0.14 -13.11 5.60
CA LEU A 300 0.78 -14.43 5.76
C LEU A 300 2.30 -14.39 5.54
N GLU A 301 2.78 -13.34 4.84
CA GLU A 301 4.20 -13.15 4.53
C GLU A 301 4.87 -12.16 5.50
N THR A 302 4.12 -11.24 6.07
CA THR A 302 4.66 -10.20 6.96
C THR A 302 4.63 -10.63 8.42
N VAL A 303 3.51 -11.16 8.89
CA VAL A 303 3.27 -11.55 10.28
C VAL A 303 3.48 -13.06 10.43
N LYS A 304 4.20 -13.46 11.48
CA LYS A 304 4.34 -14.86 11.90
C LYS A 304 3.43 -15.13 13.09
N ASP A 305 2.45 -16.01 12.90
CA ASP A 305 1.49 -16.37 13.94
C ASP A 305 2.20 -16.97 15.16
N GLY A 306 1.87 -16.46 16.35
CA GLY A 306 2.49 -16.86 17.63
C GLY A 306 3.89 -16.29 17.91
N GLU A 307 4.59 -15.69 16.90
CA GLU A 307 5.93 -15.12 17.07
C GLU A 307 5.92 -13.58 17.00
N THR A 308 5.25 -13.00 16.00
CA THR A 308 5.20 -11.54 15.78
C THR A 308 3.79 -10.98 15.79
N GLY A 309 2.82 -11.81 16.15
CA GLY A 309 1.42 -11.43 16.24
C GLY A 309 0.50 -12.63 16.34
N ILE A 310 -0.79 -12.37 16.21
CA ILE A 310 -1.85 -13.37 16.13
C ILE A 310 -2.57 -13.22 14.80
N LEU A 311 -2.62 -14.27 14.01
CA LEU A 311 -3.39 -14.32 12.76
C LEU A 311 -4.76 -14.95 13.02
N ILE A 312 -5.82 -14.15 12.96
CA ILE A 312 -7.19 -14.64 13.03
C ILE A 312 -7.64 -15.18 11.66
N LYS A 313 -8.70 -15.99 11.65
CA LYS A 313 -9.21 -16.59 10.41
C LYS A 313 -9.58 -15.56 9.35
N SER A 314 -9.58 -15.95 8.09
CA SER A 314 -10.13 -15.14 6.98
C SER A 314 -11.61 -14.81 7.24
N CYS A 315 -12.06 -13.67 6.71
CA CYS A 315 -13.42 -13.14 6.96
C CYS A 315 -13.78 -13.06 8.46
N PRO A 316 -13.00 -12.34 9.28
CA PRO A 316 -13.16 -12.32 10.73
C PRO A 316 -14.47 -11.64 11.16
N SER A 317 -15.09 -12.19 12.17
CA SER A 317 -16.19 -11.57 12.93
C SER A 317 -15.64 -10.69 14.07
N PRO A 318 -16.46 -9.80 14.66
CA PRO A 318 -16.06 -9.09 15.87
C PRO A 318 -15.65 -10.02 17.02
N GLY A 319 -16.27 -11.20 17.16
CA GLY A 319 -15.90 -12.19 18.16
C GLY A 319 -14.50 -12.79 17.97
N ASP A 320 -14.04 -12.91 16.72
CA ASP A 320 -12.67 -13.36 16.44
C ASP A 320 -11.64 -12.31 16.90
N VAL A 321 -11.94 -11.02 16.68
CA VAL A 321 -11.10 -9.91 17.16
C VAL A 321 -11.10 -9.85 18.69
N VAL A 322 -12.25 -10.03 19.35
CA VAL A 322 -12.35 -10.09 20.83
C VAL A 322 -11.40 -11.18 21.37
N ARG A 323 -11.49 -12.40 20.83
CA ARG A 323 -10.62 -13.51 21.29
C ARG A 323 -9.14 -13.20 21.11
N ALA A 324 -8.77 -12.59 19.99
CA ALA A 324 -7.38 -12.22 19.71
C ALA A 324 -6.88 -11.12 20.66
N VAL A 325 -7.70 -10.10 20.93
CA VAL A 325 -7.38 -9.02 21.88
C VAL A 325 -7.23 -9.56 23.30
N MET A 326 -8.12 -10.44 23.74
CA MET A 326 -8.04 -11.06 25.07
C MET A 326 -6.79 -11.95 25.23
N LYS A 327 -6.32 -12.59 24.15
CA LYS A 327 -5.07 -13.36 24.13
C LYS A 327 -3.83 -12.46 24.06
N MET A 328 -3.91 -11.31 23.38
CA MET A 328 -2.81 -10.36 23.22
C MET A 328 -2.72 -9.45 24.44
N THR A 329 -2.41 -10.01 25.61
CA THR A 329 -2.23 -9.20 26.83
C THR A 329 -1.01 -8.28 26.72
N PRO A 330 -0.88 -7.25 27.57
CA PRO A 330 0.30 -6.39 27.61
C PRO A 330 1.61 -7.16 27.78
N GLU A 331 1.62 -8.19 28.61
CA GLU A 331 2.78 -9.04 28.89
C GLU A 331 3.12 -9.86 27.64
N TYR A 332 2.15 -10.55 27.06
CA TYR A 332 2.34 -11.37 25.87
C TYR A 332 2.82 -10.54 24.66
N ALA A 333 2.34 -9.29 24.55
CA ALA A 333 2.83 -8.36 23.54
C ALA A 333 4.31 -7.98 23.74
N LYS A 334 4.75 -7.79 24.99
CA LYS A 334 6.16 -7.51 25.32
C LYS A 334 7.09 -8.68 24.97
N ASP A 335 6.65 -9.91 25.22
CA ASP A 335 7.43 -11.11 24.92
C ASP A 335 7.72 -11.25 23.41
N MET A 336 6.82 -10.76 22.55
CA MET A 336 7.00 -10.77 21.10
C MET A 336 7.92 -9.67 20.55
N ARG A 337 8.30 -8.69 21.35
CA ARG A 337 9.01 -7.49 20.92
C ARG A 337 10.24 -7.80 20.07
N MET A 338 11.15 -8.60 20.55
CA MET A 338 12.42 -8.89 19.89
C MET A 338 12.22 -9.55 18.51
N GLU A 339 11.27 -10.49 18.40
CA GLU A 339 10.97 -11.15 17.15
C GLU A 339 10.25 -10.20 16.16
N CYS A 340 9.45 -9.25 16.66
CA CYS A 340 8.85 -8.20 15.85
C CYS A 340 9.95 -7.31 15.21
N GLU A 341 10.86 -6.76 16.01
CA GLU A 341 11.96 -5.92 15.53
C GLU A 341 12.84 -6.66 14.51
N LYS A 342 13.23 -7.90 14.79
CA LYS A 342 13.99 -8.77 13.90
C LYS A 342 13.25 -9.08 12.60
N ARG A 343 11.93 -9.29 12.67
CA ARG A 343 11.10 -9.52 11.48
C ARG A 343 11.04 -8.31 10.59
N ALA A 344 10.78 -7.12 11.15
CA ALA A 344 10.69 -5.85 10.43
C ALA A 344 11.99 -5.50 9.71
N PHE A 345 13.15 -5.80 10.31
CA PHE A 345 14.47 -5.55 9.74
C PHE A 345 14.68 -6.19 8.36
N ARG A 346 13.98 -7.27 8.05
CA ARG A 346 14.04 -7.94 6.74
C ARG A 346 13.42 -7.14 5.60
N PHE A 347 12.57 -6.15 5.92
CA PHE A 347 11.83 -5.33 4.96
C PHE A 347 12.33 -3.89 4.88
N ARG A 348 13.51 -3.60 5.46
CA ARG A 348 14.08 -2.25 5.43
C ARG A 348 14.47 -1.82 4.02
N THR A 349 14.54 -0.51 3.85
CA THR A 349 14.82 0.12 2.54
C THR A 349 16.13 -0.37 1.90
N GLU A 350 17.19 -0.61 2.68
CA GLU A 350 18.48 -1.06 2.17
C GLU A 350 18.40 -2.45 1.54
N VAL A 351 17.61 -3.36 2.11
CA VAL A 351 17.38 -4.71 1.56
C VAL A 351 16.66 -4.63 0.22
N PHE A 352 15.61 -3.79 0.15
CA PHE A 352 14.89 -3.53 -1.10
C PHE A 352 15.80 -2.97 -2.17
N VAL A 353 16.54 -1.90 -1.87
CA VAL A 353 17.44 -1.22 -2.81
C VAL A 353 18.53 -2.18 -3.32
N LYS A 354 19.13 -2.95 -2.42
CA LYS A 354 20.14 -3.95 -2.80
C LYS A 354 19.56 -4.94 -3.80
N LYS A 355 18.40 -5.52 -3.50
CA LYS A 355 17.74 -6.53 -4.35
C LYS A 355 17.40 -5.98 -5.74
N ILE A 356 16.88 -4.75 -5.83
CA ILE A 356 16.61 -4.09 -7.11
C ILE A 356 17.92 -3.86 -7.89
N LYS A 357 18.98 -3.40 -7.22
CA LYS A 357 20.31 -3.20 -7.86
C LYS A 357 20.84 -4.50 -8.43
N ASP A 358 20.82 -5.59 -7.67
CA ASP A 358 21.30 -6.90 -8.10
C ASP A 358 20.55 -7.39 -9.36
N ILE A 359 19.22 -7.19 -9.41
CA ILE A 359 18.40 -7.54 -10.57
C ILE A 359 18.77 -6.68 -11.79
N ILE A 360 18.93 -5.37 -11.65
CA ILE A 360 19.25 -4.46 -12.77
C ILE A 360 20.67 -4.75 -13.30
N VAL A 361 21.63 -5.04 -12.42
CA VAL A 361 23.02 -5.38 -12.83
C VAL A 361 23.04 -6.72 -13.57
N GLY A 362 22.32 -7.72 -13.12
CA GLY A 362 22.23 -9.03 -13.77
C GLY A 362 21.51 -9.01 -15.12
N PHE A 363 20.84 -7.91 -15.45
CA PHE A 363 20.11 -7.72 -16.70
C PHE A 363 20.93 -7.00 -17.79
N ARG A 364 22.07 -6.44 -17.45
CA ARG A 364 23.04 -5.82 -18.40
C ARG A 364 24.00 -6.86 -18.95
#